data_9787151877fbf640f423ac921917e75d
#
_entry.id   9787151877fbf640f423ac921917e75d
#
_cell.length_a   1.000
_cell.length_b   1.000
_cell.length_c   1.000
_cell.angle_alpha   90.00
_cell.angle_beta   90.00
_cell.angle_gamma   90.00
#
_symmetry.space_group_name_H-M   'P 1'
#
loop_
_entity.id
_entity.type
_entity.pdbx_description
1 polymer ?
#
loop_
_entity_poly.entity_id
_entity_poly.type
_entity_poly.pdbx_seq_one_letter_code
_entity_poly.pdbx_strand_id
1 'polypeptide(L)'
;MAEILDRSQRREILESRRPQRPIRYEPELGGVYTEEEIEAAVKAMRDSMDWREGGFGFIGAEEIQSFERAFADYVGTEFAVSINGAGSGLDMAMMCLDLEPGDEVICPAVNFIASAYSIVSQGGKLVACDIDPKTLNLDPEDVERLITPRTRAIFPVHFVGLSAPMDDLQDIAERYPHPKHGPLKVIGDAARACGATYRGTAVGKKGWMTVFSLHTRKHMSTLGEGGMITTDDPELNARLCDIRQFGSTTDSWGTNYKMTKVQAAVGNVQLRRLDETNAMRVQRARERTALLQGVEELTLPYEPPDCGHVYYVYPMLVPRHWAGEKRNRLMELLQQEYLVESWMASAELYKTRGFYRRLVGGQALPNSDEISERIVCTLIHALLPAEENEYIAAAIADAVERVAAEA
;
A
#
# COMPACT_ATOMS: atom_id res chain seq x y z
N MET A 1 -17.41 11.27 21.78
CA MET A 1 -15.98 10.86 21.87
C MET A 1 -16.00 9.48 22.51
N ALA A 2 -15.30 8.52 21.89
CA ALA A 2 -15.16 7.20 22.50
C ALA A 2 -14.37 7.37 23.81
N GLU A 3 -14.90 6.83 24.92
CA GLU A 3 -14.23 6.85 26.21
C GLU A 3 -13.29 5.65 26.32
N ILE A 4 -12.17 5.83 27.02
CA ILE A 4 -11.24 4.74 27.32
C ILE A 4 -12.00 3.63 28.08
N LEU A 5 -11.92 2.39 27.58
CA LEU A 5 -12.60 1.26 28.20
C LEU A 5 -11.92 0.87 29.53
N ASP A 6 -12.65 0.89 30.63
CA ASP A 6 -12.18 0.32 31.88
C ASP A 6 -12.18 -1.23 31.84
N ARG A 7 -11.60 -1.87 32.88
CA ARG A 7 -11.51 -3.34 32.93
C ARG A 7 -12.87 -4.03 32.94
N SER A 8 -13.88 -3.43 33.58
CA SER A 8 -15.24 -4.02 33.65
C SER A 8 -15.92 -3.99 32.29
N GLN A 9 -15.85 -2.83 31.63
CA GLN A 9 -16.38 -2.64 30.28
C GLN A 9 -15.70 -3.57 29.26
N ARG A 10 -14.36 -3.69 29.31
CA ARG A 10 -13.62 -4.62 28.43
C ARG A 10 -14.08 -6.06 28.62
N ARG A 11 -14.22 -6.50 29.87
CA ARG A 11 -14.67 -7.86 30.18
C ARG A 11 -16.09 -8.11 29.66
N GLU A 12 -17.01 -7.18 29.88
CA GLU A 12 -18.37 -7.26 29.37
C GLU A 12 -18.41 -7.37 27.84
N ILE A 13 -17.64 -6.53 27.13
CA ILE A 13 -17.52 -6.57 25.67
C ILE A 13 -16.99 -7.94 25.21
N LEU A 14 -15.90 -8.42 25.82
CA LEU A 14 -15.26 -9.68 25.43
C LEU A 14 -16.13 -10.91 25.68
N GLU A 15 -16.94 -10.91 26.75
CA GLU A 15 -17.88 -11.99 27.08
C GLU A 15 -19.14 -11.92 26.18
N SER A 16 -19.73 -10.73 25.99
CA SER A 16 -21.01 -10.57 25.28
C SER A 16 -20.90 -10.57 23.76
N ARG A 17 -19.74 -10.15 23.21
CA ARG A 17 -19.54 -9.95 21.77
C ARG A 17 -18.48 -10.87 21.16
N ARG A 18 -18.14 -11.96 21.84
CA ARG A 18 -17.13 -12.89 21.32
C ARG A 18 -17.55 -13.43 19.95
N PRO A 19 -16.71 -13.24 18.91
CA PRO A 19 -17.04 -13.69 17.57
C PRO A 19 -17.07 -15.23 17.49
N GLN A 20 -17.99 -15.77 16.70
CA GLN A 20 -18.06 -17.22 16.44
C GLN A 20 -17.03 -17.69 15.42
N ARG A 21 -16.45 -16.78 14.64
CA ARG A 21 -15.42 -17.00 13.62
C ARG A 21 -14.36 -15.94 13.75
N PRO A 22 -13.12 -16.21 13.30
CA PRO A 22 -12.09 -15.20 13.25
C PRO A 22 -12.56 -13.96 12.47
N ILE A 23 -12.38 -12.78 13.06
CA ILE A 23 -12.56 -11.50 12.38
C ILE A 23 -11.38 -11.36 11.42
N ARG A 24 -11.64 -11.50 10.14
CA ARG A 24 -10.64 -11.52 9.07
C ARG A 24 -10.85 -10.35 8.10
N TYR A 25 -9.77 -10.01 7.43
CA TYR A 25 -9.73 -8.91 6.47
C TYR A 25 -10.32 -9.24 5.09
N GLU A 26 -10.45 -10.52 4.67
CA GLU A 26 -10.59 -10.84 3.25
C GLU A 26 -11.91 -11.46 2.79
N PRO A 27 -12.61 -10.74 1.89
CA PRO A 27 -13.39 -11.36 0.82
C PRO A 27 -12.53 -11.67 -0.42
N GLU A 28 -12.84 -12.74 -1.14
CA GLU A 28 -12.02 -13.25 -2.25
C GLU A 28 -11.85 -12.28 -3.43
N LEU A 29 -12.86 -11.47 -3.74
CA LEU A 29 -12.85 -10.54 -4.88
C LEU A 29 -12.66 -9.05 -4.49
N GLY A 30 -12.67 -8.74 -3.19
CA GLY A 30 -12.62 -7.38 -2.66
C GLY A 30 -13.80 -7.08 -1.73
N GLY A 31 -13.64 -6.05 -0.86
CA GLY A 31 -14.50 -5.90 0.32
C GLY A 31 -15.81 -5.17 0.13
N VAL A 32 -15.92 -4.25 -0.80
CA VAL A 32 -17.00 -3.27 -0.84
C VAL A 32 -17.67 -3.27 -2.21
N TYR A 33 -18.39 -4.34 -2.54
CA TYR A 33 -19.21 -4.39 -3.75
C TYR A 33 -20.70 -4.15 -3.42
N THR A 34 -21.40 -3.51 -4.36
CA THR A 34 -22.85 -3.30 -4.36
C THR A 34 -23.44 -3.80 -5.68
N GLU A 35 -24.75 -3.63 -5.83
CA GLU A 35 -25.41 -3.93 -7.12
C GLU A 35 -24.84 -3.09 -8.28
N GLU A 36 -24.32 -1.87 -8.01
CA GLU A 36 -23.73 -1.03 -9.06
C GLU A 36 -22.51 -1.69 -9.73
N GLU A 37 -21.61 -2.31 -8.96
CA GLU A 37 -20.47 -3.05 -9.51
C GLU A 37 -20.93 -4.28 -10.30
N ILE A 38 -21.95 -4.98 -9.82
CA ILE A 38 -22.53 -6.16 -10.50
C ILE A 38 -23.14 -5.72 -11.83
N GLU A 39 -23.97 -4.67 -11.83
CA GLU A 39 -24.59 -4.13 -13.04
C GLU A 39 -23.55 -3.64 -14.05
N ALA A 40 -22.50 -2.93 -13.59
CA ALA A 40 -21.41 -2.48 -14.45
C ALA A 40 -20.67 -3.65 -15.11
N ALA A 41 -20.34 -4.70 -14.34
CA ALA A 41 -19.72 -5.89 -14.85
C ALA A 41 -20.62 -6.61 -15.90
N VAL A 42 -21.89 -6.81 -15.56
CA VAL A 42 -22.87 -7.45 -16.46
C VAL A 42 -23.08 -6.64 -17.73
N LYS A 43 -23.18 -5.30 -17.60
CA LYS A 43 -23.29 -4.41 -18.76
C LYS A 43 -22.06 -4.54 -19.69
N ALA A 44 -20.85 -4.47 -19.14
CA ALA A 44 -19.62 -4.61 -19.91
C ALA A 44 -19.54 -5.96 -20.64
N MET A 45 -20.04 -7.05 -20.03
CA MET A 45 -20.13 -8.36 -20.66
C MET A 45 -21.20 -8.37 -21.79
N ARG A 46 -22.38 -7.82 -21.55
CA ARG A 46 -23.47 -7.76 -22.56
C ARG A 46 -23.08 -6.93 -23.78
N ASP A 47 -22.47 -5.77 -23.56
CA ASP A 47 -22.01 -4.90 -24.63
C ASP A 47 -20.93 -5.60 -25.50
N SER A 48 -20.18 -6.54 -24.92
CA SER A 48 -19.19 -7.36 -25.64
C SER A 48 -19.81 -8.48 -26.48
N MET A 49 -21.12 -8.78 -26.34
CA MET A 49 -21.80 -9.79 -27.16
C MET A 49 -22.16 -9.25 -28.55
N ASP A 50 -22.30 -7.93 -28.71
CA ASP A 50 -22.50 -7.33 -30.04
C ASP A 50 -21.14 -7.02 -30.69
N TRP A 51 -20.72 -7.91 -31.56
CA TRP A 51 -19.46 -7.78 -32.29
C TRP A 51 -19.45 -6.60 -33.30
N ARG A 52 -20.58 -5.97 -33.55
CA ARG A 52 -20.73 -4.85 -34.49
C ARG A 52 -20.53 -3.50 -33.83
N GLU A 53 -20.85 -3.38 -32.53
CA GLU A 53 -20.79 -2.13 -31.77
C GLU A 53 -19.52 -2.01 -30.93
N GLY A 54 -18.74 -3.06 -30.80
CA GLY A 54 -17.57 -3.05 -29.93
C GLY A 54 -16.28 -2.82 -30.69
N GLY A 55 -15.57 -1.76 -30.42
CA GLY A 55 -14.14 -1.74 -30.63
C GLY A 55 -13.55 -2.98 -29.95
N PHE A 56 -12.62 -3.65 -30.58
CA PHE A 56 -11.94 -4.83 -30.05
C PHE A 56 -11.50 -4.59 -28.61
N GLY A 57 -12.15 -5.18 -27.64
CA GLY A 57 -12.15 -4.98 -26.19
C GLY A 57 -10.84 -4.96 -25.43
N PHE A 58 -9.81 -4.36 -25.98
CA PHE A 58 -8.53 -4.07 -25.35
C PHE A 58 -8.53 -2.65 -24.77
N ILE A 59 -7.41 -1.97 -24.81
CA ILE A 59 -7.20 -0.60 -24.33
C ILE A 59 -8.11 0.45 -24.99
N GLY A 60 -8.72 0.14 -26.14
CA GLY A 60 -9.70 1.01 -26.83
C GLY A 60 -11.12 0.93 -26.26
N ALA A 61 -11.42 0.04 -25.35
CA ALA A 61 -12.74 -0.04 -24.72
C ALA A 61 -13.04 1.19 -23.87
N GLU A 62 -14.25 1.74 -23.99
CA GLU A 62 -14.64 2.96 -23.26
C GLU A 62 -14.51 2.81 -21.76
N GLU A 63 -14.78 1.63 -21.20
CA GLU A 63 -14.65 1.36 -19.76
C GLU A 63 -13.20 1.50 -19.29
N ILE A 64 -12.23 1.10 -20.11
CA ILE A 64 -10.81 1.25 -19.78
C ILE A 64 -10.40 2.71 -19.88
N GLN A 65 -10.74 3.37 -20.98
CA GLN A 65 -10.39 4.78 -21.19
C GLN A 65 -11.07 5.70 -20.16
N SER A 66 -12.34 5.46 -19.85
CA SER A 66 -13.04 6.24 -18.83
C SER A 66 -12.47 6.00 -17.42
N PHE A 67 -12.04 4.79 -17.12
CA PHE A 67 -11.39 4.48 -15.83
C PHE A 67 -10.01 5.16 -15.72
N GLU A 68 -9.21 5.13 -16.77
CA GLU A 68 -7.93 5.84 -16.81
C GLU A 68 -8.11 7.35 -16.65
N ARG A 69 -9.05 7.97 -17.39
CA ARG A 69 -9.37 9.39 -17.23
C ARG A 69 -9.84 9.72 -15.82
N ALA A 70 -10.82 8.98 -15.30
CA ALA A 70 -11.36 9.21 -13.97
C ALA A 70 -10.31 9.05 -12.87
N PHE A 71 -9.39 8.10 -13.02
CA PHE A 71 -8.31 7.90 -12.04
C PHE A 71 -7.26 9.01 -12.12
N ALA A 72 -6.92 9.48 -13.33
CA ALA A 72 -6.05 10.63 -13.54
C ALA A 72 -6.66 11.90 -12.91
N ASP A 73 -7.94 12.16 -13.16
CA ASP A 73 -8.69 13.28 -12.57
C ASP A 73 -8.72 13.19 -11.04
N TYR A 74 -8.96 12.00 -10.47
CA TYR A 74 -9.00 11.76 -9.03
C TYR A 74 -7.67 12.06 -8.35
N VAL A 75 -6.56 11.63 -8.95
CA VAL A 75 -5.20 11.90 -8.43
C VAL A 75 -4.74 13.32 -8.75
N GLY A 76 -5.27 13.93 -9.82
CA GLY A 76 -4.87 15.23 -10.34
C GLY A 76 -3.67 15.18 -11.27
N THR A 77 -3.39 14.02 -11.91
CA THR A 77 -2.35 13.84 -12.92
C THR A 77 -2.91 14.02 -14.33
N GLU A 78 -2.02 14.22 -15.32
CA GLU A 78 -2.45 14.29 -16.73
C GLU A 78 -2.82 12.91 -17.28
N PHE A 79 -2.14 11.86 -16.80
CA PHE A 79 -2.30 10.50 -17.33
C PHE A 79 -2.43 9.47 -16.22
N ALA A 80 -3.22 8.43 -16.51
CA ALA A 80 -3.24 7.18 -15.78
C ALA A 80 -3.27 6.01 -16.76
N VAL A 81 -2.53 4.94 -16.46
CA VAL A 81 -2.40 3.74 -17.29
C VAL A 81 -2.86 2.54 -16.49
N SER A 82 -3.98 1.93 -16.86
CA SER A 82 -4.52 0.74 -16.22
C SER A 82 -3.70 -0.52 -16.58
N ILE A 83 -3.48 -1.36 -15.60
CA ILE A 83 -2.65 -2.57 -15.70
C ILE A 83 -3.30 -3.74 -14.94
N ASN A 84 -2.83 -4.95 -15.24
CA ASN A 84 -3.38 -6.18 -14.65
C ASN A 84 -2.98 -6.41 -13.19
N GLY A 85 -2.08 -5.63 -12.63
CA GLY A 85 -1.66 -5.72 -11.23
C GLY A 85 -0.52 -4.78 -10.90
N ALA A 86 -0.39 -4.39 -9.63
CA ALA A 86 0.69 -3.49 -9.20
C ALA A 86 2.09 -4.09 -9.42
N GLY A 87 2.26 -5.41 -9.24
CA GLY A 87 3.55 -6.06 -9.53
C GLY A 87 4.02 -5.78 -10.95
N SER A 88 3.12 -5.93 -11.94
CA SER A 88 3.39 -5.57 -13.33
C SER A 88 3.73 -4.08 -13.50
N GLY A 89 3.03 -3.21 -12.76
CA GLY A 89 3.30 -1.77 -12.79
C GLY A 89 4.67 -1.40 -12.23
N LEU A 90 5.10 -2.08 -11.17
CA LEU A 90 6.42 -1.88 -10.60
C LEU A 90 7.52 -2.37 -11.57
N ASP A 91 7.31 -3.50 -12.24
CA ASP A 91 8.21 -3.97 -13.31
C ASP A 91 8.26 -2.95 -14.46
N MET A 92 7.12 -2.45 -14.94
CA MET A 92 7.04 -1.42 -15.98
C MET A 92 7.76 -0.13 -15.56
N ALA A 93 7.63 0.28 -14.30
CA ALA A 93 8.34 1.45 -13.78
C ALA A 93 9.87 1.28 -13.84
N MET A 94 10.38 0.10 -13.50
CA MET A 94 11.80 -0.19 -13.61
C MET A 94 12.26 -0.33 -15.06
N MET A 95 11.43 -0.89 -15.97
CA MET A 95 11.71 -0.90 -17.40
C MET A 95 11.87 0.51 -17.97
N CYS A 96 11.06 1.48 -17.50
CA CYS A 96 11.16 2.87 -17.95
C CYS A 96 12.43 3.58 -17.48
N LEU A 97 13.16 3.05 -16.52
CA LEU A 97 14.46 3.59 -16.09
C LEU A 97 15.62 3.23 -17.01
N ASP A 98 15.48 2.22 -17.87
CA ASP A 98 16.59 1.68 -18.70
C ASP A 98 17.84 1.43 -17.88
N LEU A 99 17.72 0.60 -16.83
CA LEU A 99 18.78 0.33 -15.90
C LEU A 99 19.96 -0.40 -16.58
N GLU A 100 21.15 0.14 -16.37
CA GLU A 100 22.41 -0.48 -16.80
C GLU A 100 23.01 -1.32 -15.64
N PRO A 101 23.85 -2.31 -15.90
CA PRO A 101 24.51 -3.08 -14.85
C PRO A 101 25.26 -2.21 -13.84
N GLY A 102 24.87 -2.27 -12.59
CA GLY A 102 25.45 -1.47 -11.52
C GLY A 102 24.64 -0.23 -11.14
N ASP A 103 23.62 0.11 -11.91
CA ASP A 103 22.66 1.16 -11.54
C ASP A 103 21.95 0.79 -10.25
N GLU A 104 21.78 1.77 -9.37
CA GLU A 104 21.25 1.61 -8.02
C GLU A 104 19.88 2.26 -7.90
N VAL A 105 18.96 1.58 -7.19
CA VAL A 105 17.65 2.12 -6.82
C VAL A 105 17.51 2.01 -5.31
N ILE A 106 17.28 3.16 -4.66
CA ILE A 106 17.09 3.24 -3.21
C ILE A 106 15.61 2.94 -2.89
N CYS A 107 15.37 1.92 -2.05
CA CYS A 107 14.02 1.47 -1.68
C CYS A 107 14.00 1.09 -0.19
N PRO A 108 12.93 1.37 0.58
CA PRO A 108 12.89 0.99 1.98
C PRO A 108 12.97 -0.53 2.13
N ALA A 109 13.70 -1.00 3.17
CA ALA A 109 13.78 -2.42 3.50
C ALA A 109 12.43 -2.98 3.97
N VAL A 110 11.70 -2.17 4.75
CA VAL A 110 10.36 -2.49 5.25
C VAL A 110 9.33 -2.23 4.17
N ASN A 111 9.03 -3.26 3.38
CA ASN A 111 7.95 -3.22 2.39
C ASN A 111 7.49 -4.62 1.98
N PHE A 112 6.53 -4.68 1.05
CA PHE A 112 6.21 -5.92 0.35
C PHE A 112 7.29 -6.22 -0.70
N ILE A 113 7.59 -7.49 -0.91
CA ILE A 113 8.71 -7.95 -1.76
C ILE A 113 8.68 -7.43 -3.19
N ALA A 114 7.51 -7.04 -3.72
CA ALA A 114 7.35 -6.68 -5.12
C ALA A 114 8.21 -5.47 -5.52
N SER A 115 8.30 -4.42 -4.67
CA SER A 115 9.12 -3.23 -4.95
C SER A 115 10.60 -3.59 -5.08
N ALA A 116 11.14 -4.39 -4.15
CA ALA A 116 12.54 -4.84 -4.20
C ALA A 116 12.80 -5.78 -5.39
N TYR A 117 11.83 -6.65 -5.71
CA TYR A 117 12.00 -7.64 -6.78
C TYR A 117 11.90 -7.02 -8.17
N SER A 118 11.08 -5.99 -8.36
CA SER A 118 11.02 -5.26 -9.64
C SER A 118 12.36 -4.60 -9.99
N ILE A 119 13.09 -4.08 -9.00
CA ILE A 119 14.43 -3.49 -9.21
C ILE A 119 15.39 -4.52 -9.81
N VAL A 120 15.49 -5.68 -9.18
CA VAL A 120 16.44 -6.70 -9.61
C VAL A 120 15.99 -7.48 -10.83
N SER A 121 14.68 -7.55 -11.10
CA SER A 121 14.15 -8.18 -12.32
C SER A 121 14.57 -7.44 -13.59
N GLN A 122 14.84 -6.13 -13.47
CA GLN A 122 15.31 -5.28 -14.56
C GLN A 122 16.83 -5.02 -14.50
N GLY A 123 17.57 -5.82 -13.75
CA GLY A 123 19.03 -5.75 -13.69
C GLY A 123 19.60 -4.66 -12.78
N GLY A 124 18.75 -3.91 -12.10
CA GLY A 124 19.15 -2.91 -11.13
C GLY A 124 19.68 -3.52 -9.82
N LYS A 125 20.45 -2.75 -9.08
CA LYS A 125 20.91 -3.08 -7.74
C LYS A 125 20.00 -2.42 -6.70
N LEU A 126 19.40 -3.23 -5.84
CA LEU A 126 18.70 -2.72 -4.66
C LEU A 126 19.70 -2.10 -3.68
N VAL A 127 19.43 -0.86 -3.27
CA VAL A 127 20.05 -0.21 -2.11
C VAL A 127 18.95 -0.08 -1.07
N ALA A 128 19.02 -0.92 -0.04
CA ALA A 128 18.02 -0.91 1.02
C ALA A 128 18.22 0.33 1.90
N CYS A 129 17.15 1.06 2.13
CA CYS A 129 17.11 2.26 2.96
C CYS A 129 16.36 1.98 4.26
N ASP A 130 16.80 2.62 5.33
CA ASP A 130 16.11 2.55 6.61
C ASP A 130 14.84 3.42 6.60
N ILE A 131 14.03 3.30 7.63
CA ILE A 131 12.75 3.98 7.76
C ILE A 131 12.77 4.95 8.94
N ASP A 132 11.97 5.99 8.86
CA ASP A 132 11.58 6.80 10.00
C ASP A 132 10.68 5.96 10.94
N PRO A 133 11.07 5.75 12.20
CA PRO A 133 10.33 4.87 13.12
C PRO A 133 8.97 5.41 13.54
N LYS A 134 8.66 6.69 13.25
CA LYS A 134 7.41 7.34 13.59
C LYS A 134 6.38 7.20 12.47
N THR A 135 6.80 7.42 11.23
CA THR A 135 5.95 7.32 10.06
C THR A 135 5.96 5.94 9.40
N LEU A 136 6.97 5.13 9.70
CA LEU A 136 7.25 3.81 9.09
C LEU A 136 7.55 3.91 7.58
N ASN A 137 7.74 5.10 7.07
CA ASN A 137 8.11 5.37 5.70
C ASN A 137 9.63 5.56 5.57
N LEU A 138 10.10 5.53 4.35
CA LEU A 138 11.50 5.75 3.99
C LEU A 138 12.03 7.05 4.62
N ASP A 139 13.21 6.98 5.26
CA ASP A 139 13.84 8.10 5.94
C ASP A 139 14.66 8.95 4.94
N PRO A 140 14.31 10.24 4.73
CA PRO A 140 15.04 11.12 3.82
C PRO A 140 16.52 11.30 4.17
N GLU A 141 16.88 11.32 5.46
CA GLU A 141 18.29 11.46 5.87
C GLU A 141 19.11 10.21 5.48
N ASP A 142 18.51 9.04 5.61
CA ASP A 142 19.15 7.81 5.16
C ASP A 142 19.24 7.71 3.64
N VAL A 143 18.20 8.19 2.91
CA VAL A 143 18.24 8.29 1.44
C VAL A 143 19.41 9.13 1.00
N GLU A 144 19.57 10.34 1.57
CA GLU A 144 20.67 11.25 1.19
C GLU A 144 22.04 10.63 1.43
N ARG A 145 22.21 9.92 2.54
CA ARG A 145 23.44 9.20 2.88
C ARG A 145 23.79 8.06 1.91
N LEU A 146 22.78 7.43 1.32
CA LEU A 146 22.92 6.26 0.45
C LEU A 146 23.16 6.60 -1.02
N ILE A 147 22.99 7.87 -1.42
CA ILE A 147 23.15 8.28 -2.82
C ILE A 147 24.61 8.12 -3.26
N THR A 148 24.76 7.55 -4.44
CA THR A 148 26.05 7.40 -5.15
C THR A 148 25.91 7.92 -6.59
N PRO A 149 27.02 8.08 -7.33
CA PRO A 149 26.96 8.40 -8.76
C PRO A 149 26.26 7.34 -9.63
N ARG A 150 25.86 6.20 -9.07
CA ARG A 150 25.11 5.13 -9.75
C ARG A 150 23.62 5.14 -9.39
N THR A 151 23.20 5.98 -8.46
CA THR A 151 21.78 6.06 -8.06
C THR A 151 20.96 6.61 -9.20
N ARG A 152 19.93 5.87 -9.64
CA ARG A 152 19.02 6.22 -10.72
C ARG A 152 17.67 6.70 -10.22
N ALA A 153 17.20 6.12 -9.12
CA ALA A 153 15.90 6.42 -8.58
C ALA A 153 15.85 6.26 -7.05
N ILE A 154 14.93 7.02 -6.46
CA ILE A 154 14.42 6.86 -5.11
C ILE A 154 13.02 6.25 -5.26
N PHE A 155 12.78 5.13 -4.57
CA PHE A 155 11.56 4.34 -4.72
C PHE A 155 10.81 4.25 -3.37
N PRO A 156 10.15 5.34 -2.91
CA PRO A 156 9.35 5.32 -1.70
C PRO A 156 8.15 4.37 -1.80
N VAL A 157 7.84 3.74 -0.67
CA VAL A 157 6.60 2.99 -0.47
C VAL A 157 5.73 3.79 0.51
N HIS A 158 4.49 4.10 0.14
CA HIS A 158 3.52 4.75 1.03
C HIS A 158 2.96 3.71 2.00
N PHE A 159 3.73 3.45 3.06
CA PHE A 159 3.52 2.30 3.93
C PHE A 159 2.31 2.48 4.84
N VAL A 160 1.62 1.41 5.18
CA VAL A 160 0.42 1.31 6.03
C VAL A 160 -0.77 2.21 5.66
N GLY A 161 -0.69 2.94 4.53
CA GLY A 161 -1.73 3.90 4.12
C GLY A 161 -1.38 5.36 4.40
N LEU A 162 -0.13 5.63 4.79
CA LEU A 162 0.41 6.97 5.02
C LEU A 162 1.38 7.33 3.89
N SER A 163 1.30 8.59 3.41
CA SER A 163 2.25 9.08 2.40
C SER A 163 3.69 9.09 2.90
N ALA A 164 4.62 8.70 2.04
CA ALA A 164 6.04 9.02 2.21
C ALA A 164 6.26 10.54 2.10
N PRO A 165 7.39 11.09 2.62
CA PRO A 165 7.69 12.53 2.61
C PRO A 165 8.14 13.00 1.22
N MET A 166 7.20 13.08 0.28
CA MET A 166 7.46 13.25 -1.16
C MET A 166 8.23 14.52 -1.50
N ASP A 167 7.99 15.64 -0.80
CA ASP A 167 8.70 16.90 -1.07
C ASP A 167 10.19 16.76 -0.74
N ASP A 168 10.51 16.20 0.43
CA ASP A 168 11.89 15.98 0.85
C ASP A 168 12.64 15.04 -0.13
N LEU A 169 11.95 14.00 -0.61
CA LEU A 169 12.52 13.05 -1.57
C LEU A 169 12.73 13.67 -2.96
N GLN A 170 11.83 14.56 -3.40
CA GLN A 170 12.00 15.30 -4.65
C GLN A 170 13.15 16.29 -4.56
N ASP A 171 13.25 17.04 -3.44
CA ASP A 171 14.36 17.97 -3.20
C ASP A 171 15.72 17.26 -3.20
N ILE A 172 15.79 16.06 -2.60
CA ILE A 172 16.98 15.22 -2.63
C ILE A 172 17.29 14.78 -4.07
N ALA A 173 16.28 14.33 -4.81
CA ALA A 173 16.44 13.87 -6.18
C ALA A 173 16.99 14.97 -7.13
N GLU A 174 16.61 16.23 -6.90
CA GLU A 174 17.10 17.40 -7.64
C GLU A 174 18.53 17.80 -7.23
N ARG A 175 18.83 17.74 -5.92
CA ARG A 175 20.17 18.12 -5.39
C ARG A 175 21.27 17.15 -5.78
N TYR A 176 20.94 15.90 -6.04
CA TYR A 176 21.91 14.85 -6.35
C TYR A 176 21.64 14.21 -7.73
N PRO A 177 21.81 14.94 -8.84
CA PRO A 177 21.53 14.40 -10.16
C PRO A 177 22.52 13.29 -10.53
N HIS A 178 22.01 12.27 -11.22
CA HIS A 178 22.85 11.24 -11.83
C HIS A 178 23.72 11.86 -12.94
N PRO A 179 25.03 11.55 -13.05
CA PRO A 179 25.95 12.20 -13.98
C PRO A 179 25.54 12.12 -15.47
N LYS A 180 24.84 11.05 -15.88
CA LYS A 180 24.41 10.80 -17.26
C LYS A 180 22.93 11.13 -17.48
N HIS A 181 22.07 10.98 -16.47
CA HIS A 181 20.61 10.96 -16.61
C HIS A 181 19.89 12.16 -15.96
N GLY A 182 20.63 13.10 -15.35
CA GLY A 182 20.04 14.26 -14.69
C GLY A 182 19.37 13.92 -13.35
N PRO A 183 18.35 14.65 -12.91
CA PRO A 183 17.68 14.45 -11.63
C PRO A 183 17.25 13.00 -11.43
N LEU A 184 17.40 12.47 -10.20
CA LEU A 184 16.96 11.14 -9.87
C LEU A 184 15.45 11.02 -10.07
N LYS A 185 14.98 9.83 -10.47
CA LYS A 185 13.54 9.61 -10.60
C LYS A 185 12.94 9.22 -9.25
N VAL A 186 11.87 9.90 -8.83
CA VAL A 186 11.09 9.51 -7.64
C VAL A 186 9.89 8.69 -8.13
N ILE A 187 9.83 7.41 -7.75
CA ILE A 187 8.81 6.46 -8.17
C ILE A 187 8.04 6.00 -6.94
N GLY A 188 6.76 6.34 -6.83
CA GLY A 188 5.93 5.98 -5.69
C GLY A 188 5.33 4.57 -5.81
N ASP A 189 5.47 3.74 -4.78
CA ASP A 189 4.63 2.56 -4.59
C ASP A 189 3.47 2.92 -3.64
N ALA A 190 2.31 3.21 -4.21
CA ALA A 190 1.08 3.54 -3.49
C ALA A 190 0.12 2.35 -3.39
N ALA A 191 0.61 1.11 -3.47
CA ALA A 191 -0.21 -0.09 -3.36
C ALA A 191 -1.02 -0.19 -2.06
N ARG A 192 -0.70 0.62 -1.06
CA ARG A 192 -1.37 0.66 0.26
C ARG A 192 -1.93 2.04 0.61
N ALA A 193 -1.96 3.00 -0.35
CA ALA A 193 -2.26 4.39 -0.04
C ALA A 193 -3.19 5.07 -1.08
N CYS A 194 -4.04 4.29 -1.74
CA CYS A 194 -5.02 4.86 -2.67
C CYS A 194 -6.02 5.75 -1.93
N GLY A 195 -6.06 7.04 -2.30
CA GLY A 195 -6.87 8.07 -1.64
C GLY A 195 -6.18 8.76 -0.45
N ALA A 196 -4.92 8.40 -0.11
CA ALA A 196 -4.13 9.15 0.86
C ALA A 196 -3.73 10.52 0.29
N THR A 197 -3.44 11.48 1.19
CA THR A 197 -2.98 12.82 0.80
C THR A 197 -1.70 13.22 1.53
N TYR A 198 -0.92 14.07 0.89
CA TYR A 198 0.29 14.69 1.43
C TYR A 198 0.25 16.20 1.17
N ARG A 199 0.22 17.01 2.23
CA ARG A 199 0.13 18.48 2.14
C ARG A 199 -0.98 18.95 1.20
N GLY A 200 -2.16 18.34 1.33
CA GLY A 200 -3.35 18.68 0.53
C GLY A 200 -3.34 18.16 -0.91
N THR A 201 -2.31 17.41 -1.31
CA THR A 201 -2.18 16.81 -2.65
C THR A 201 -2.42 15.30 -2.57
N ALA A 202 -3.16 14.73 -3.51
CA ALA A 202 -3.36 13.28 -3.56
C ALA A 202 -2.03 12.54 -3.74
N VAL A 203 -1.85 11.43 -3.03
CA VAL A 203 -0.75 10.49 -3.31
C VAL A 203 -0.88 10.02 -4.75
N GLY A 204 0.21 10.09 -5.49
CA GLY A 204 0.25 9.79 -6.93
C GLY A 204 0.45 11.01 -7.82
N LYS A 205 0.21 12.23 -7.31
CA LYS A 205 0.47 13.48 -8.04
C LYS A 205 1.94 13.87 -8.03
N LYS A 206 2.65 13.56 -6.95
CA LYS A 206 4.07 13.91 -6.79
C LYS A 206 4.97 12.76 -7.21
N GLY A 207 6.13 13.09 -7.79
CA GLY A 207 7.10 12.14 -8.32
C GLY A 207 7.04 12.02 -9.85
N TRP A 208 7.88 11.17 -10.41
CA TRP A 208 7.90 10.88 -11.85
C TRP A 208 6.74 10.00 -12.28
N MET A 209 6.43 8.98 -11.48
CA MET A 209 5.24 8.16 -11.60
C MET A 209 4.89 7.52 -10.24
N THR A 210 3.66 7.06 -10.12
CA THR A 210 3.20 6.30 -8.95
C THR A 210 2.38 5.09 -9.37
N VAL A 211 2.65 3.95 -8.73
CA VAL A 211 1.97 2.67 -8.98
C VAL A 211 0.97 2.37 -7.88
N PHE A 212 -0.27 2.08 -8.24
CA PHE A 212 -1.36 1.69 -7.36
C PHE A 212 -1.76 0.23 -7.54
N SER A 213 -2.18 -0.41 -6.46
CA SER A 213 -2.73 -1.76 -6.49
C SER A 213 -4.24 -1.72 -6.32
N LEU A 214 -4.93 -2.47 -7.15
CA LEU A 214 -6.37 -2.70 -7.09
C LEU A 214 -6.67 -4.19 -6.80
N HIS A 215 -5.75 -4.83 -6.07
CA HIS A 215 -5.90 -6.19 -5.57
C HIS A 215 -7.02 -6.26 -4.53
N THR A 216 -7.54 -7.46 -4.28
CA THR A 216 -8.66 -7.73 -3.35
C THR A 216 -8.54 -7.07 -1.97
N ARG A 217 -7.32 -6.99 -1.42
CA ARG A 217 -7.04 -6.39 -0.09
C ARG A 217 -6.84 -4.87 -0.09
N LYS A 218 -7.04 -4.18 -1.22
CA LYS A 218 -6.74 -2.75 -1.30
C LYS A 218 -7.96 -1.88 -0.98
N HIS A 219 -7.77 -0.57 -0.94
CA HIS A 219 -8.82 0.39 -0.63
C HIS A 219 -9.99 0.33 -1.61
N MET A 220 -9.69 0.00 -2.85
CA MET A 220 -10.63 -0.39 -3.89
C MET A 220 -10.09 -1.60 -4.64
N SER A 221 -10.94 -2.37 -5.29
CA SER A 221 -10.55 -3.58 -6.01
C SER A 221 -11.25 -3.68 -7.38
N THR A 222 -10.55 -4.29 -8.33
CA THR A 222 -11.09 -4.58 -9.67
C THR A 222 -11.22 -6.09 -9.89
N LEU A 223 -12.12 -6.72 -9.11
CA LEU A 223 -12.40 -8.17 -9.13
C LEU A 223 -11.19 -9.04 -8.79
N GLY A 224 -10.47 -8.67 -7.74
CA GLY A 224 -9.39 -9.49 -7.20
C GLY A 224 -7.99 -9.05 -7.60
N GLU A 225 -7.78 -8.62 -8.83
CA GLU A 225 -6.51 -8.13 -9.36
C GLU A 225 -6.69 -6.87 -10.18
N GLY A 226 -5.66 -6.04 -10.25
CA GLY A 226 -5.57 -4.82 -11.05
C GLY A 226 -4.55 -3.84 -10.50
N GLY A 227 -4.30 -2.80 -11.27
CA GLY A 227 -3.43 -1.71 -10.87
C GLY A 227 -3.58 -0.49 -11.79
N MET A 228 -2.96 0.61 -11.38
CA MET A 228 -2.91 1.85 -12.12
C MET A 228 -1.53 2.48 -11.97
N ILE A 229 -1.02 3.11 -13.02
CA ILE A 229 0.17 3.96 -12.96
C ILE A 229 -0.27 5.38 -13.29
N THR A 230 0.13 6.38 -12.49
CA THR A 230 -0.14 7.79 -12.74
C THR A 230 1.14 8.55 -13.05
N THR A 231 1.07 9.53 -13.96
CA THR A 231 2.18 10.42 -14.32
C THR A 231 1.67 11.71 -14.96
N ASP A 232 2.48 12.76 -14.95
CA ASP A 232 2.27 13.99 -15.72
C ASP A 232 3.15 14.06 -16.99
N ASP A 233 4.02 13.05 -17.20
CA ASP A 233 4.97 13.00 -18.30
C ASP A 233 4.34 12.30 -19.53
N PRO A 234 4.07 13.01 -20.64
CA PRO A 234 3.45 12.43 -21.83
C PRO A 234 4.33 11.39 -22.55
N GLU A 235 5.65 11.53 -22.49
CA GLU A 235 6.58 10.57 -23.11
C GLU A 235 6.57 9.27 -22.33
N LEU A 236 6.57 9.39 -20.98
CA LEU A 236 6.45 8.25 -20.08
C LEU A 236 5.11 7.55 -20.27
N ASN A 237 4.00 8.29 -20.36
CA ASN A 237 2.68 7.73 -20.62
C ASN A 237 2.65 6.92 -21.92
N ALA A 238 3.20 7.49 -23.01
CA ALA A 238 3.29 6.79 -24.29
C ALA A 238 4.09 5.49 -24.18
N ARG A 239 5.23 5.53 -23.48
CA ARG A 239 6.08 4.37 -23.25
C ARG A 239 5.40 3.30 -22.40
N LEU A 240 4.70 3.67 -21.32
CA LEU A 240 3.94 2.75 -20.49
C LEU A 240 2.82 2.06 -21.30
N CYS A 241 2.10 2.81 -22.13
CA CYS A 241 1.07 2.26 -23.01
C CYS A 241 1.65 1.26 -24.01
N ASP A 242 2.84 1.52 -24.54
CA ASP A 242 3.52 0.63 -25.48
C ASP A 242 4.02 -0.65 -24.79
N ILE A 243 4.71 -0.54 -23.66
CA ILE A 243 5.16 -1.68 -22.84
C ILE A 243 3.98 -2.58 -22.45
N ARG A 244 2.84 -1.98 -22.04
CA ARG A 244 1.60 -2.70 -21.69
C ARG A 244 1.06 -3.56 -22.83
N GLN A 245 1.40 -3.24 -24.08
CA GLN A 245 0.88 -3.85 -25.30
C GLN A 245 1.99 -4.39 -26.22
N PHE A 246 2.94 -5.11 -25.66
CA PHE A 246 3.98 -5.83 -26.41
C PHE A 246 4.98 -4.93 -27.17
N GLY A 247 5.14 -3.65 -26.84
CA GLY A 247 6.04 -2.75 -27.55
C GLY A 247 5.65 -2.50 -29.00
N SER A 248 4.36 -2.63 -29.34
CA SER A 248 3.87 -2.74 -30.70
C SER A 248 3.95 -1.45 -31.52
N THR A 249 4.11 -0.29 -30.88
CA THR A 249 4.20 1.02 -31.54
C THR A 249 5.63 1.50 -31.76
N THR A 250 6.56 1.04 -30.92
CA THR A 250 7.98 1.49 -30.94
C THR A 250 8.96 0.40 -31.38
N ASP A 251 8.47 -0.80 -31.71
CA ASP A 251 9.29 -1.99 -31.98
C ASP A 251 10.27 -2.30 -30.80
N SER A 252 9.77 -2.09 -29.57
CA SER A 252 10.51 -2.33 -28.33
C SER A 252 9.96 -3.54 -27.60
N TRP A 253 10.66 -3.96 -26.54
CA TRP A 253 10.16 -5.05 -25.69
C TRP A 253 8.98 -4.59 -24.85
N GLY A 254 7.95 -5.40 -24.81
CA GLY A 254 6.78 -5.26 -23.96
C GLY A 254 6.06 -6.59 -23.81
N THR A 255 4.99 -6.61 -22.99
CA THR A 255 4.19 -7.82 -22.80
C THR A 255 2.73 -7.51 -22.47
N ASN A 256 1.94 -8.51 -22.14
CA ASN A 256 0.52 -8.34 -21.80
C ASN A 256 0.33 -7.93 -20.35
N TYR A 257 0.36 -6.64 -20.08
CA TYR A 257 0.03 -6.07 -18.77
C TYR A 257 -1.37 -5.41 -18.72
N LYS A 258 -2.21 -5.68 -19.71
CA LYS A 258 -3.53 -5.03 -19.86
C LYS A 258 -4.52 -5.47 -18.78
N MET A 259 -5.28 -4.51 -18.27
CA MET A 259 -6.52 -4.74 -17.52
C MET A 259 -7.65 -5.17 -18.49
N THR A 260 -8.59 -5.95 -18.00
CA THR A 260 -9.78 -6.33 -18.77
C THR A 260 -10.87 -5.25 -18.70
N LYS A 261 -11.73 -5.20 -19.73
CA LYS A 261 -12.89 -4.30 -19.80
C LYS A 261 -13.81 -4.42 -18.58
N VAL A 262 -14.08 -5.63 -18.12
CA VAL A 262 -14.95 -5.89 -16.94
C VAL A 262 -14.34 -5.36 -15.66
N GLN A 263 -13.03 -5.54 -15.48
CA GLN A 263 -12.31 -4.98 -14.33
C GLN A 263 -12.37 -3.44 -14.32
N ALA A 264 -12.20 -2.80 -15.47
CA ALA A 264 -12.26 -1.35 -15.59
C ALA A 264 -13.68 -0.80 -15.32
N ALA A 265 -14.72 -1.50 -15.79
CA ALA A 265 -16.11 -1.14 -15.50
C ALA A 265 -16.39 -1.13 -13.99
N VAL A 266 -15.97 -2.17 -13.29
CA VAL A 266 -16.06 -2.25 -11.81
C VAL A 266 -15.19 -1.19 -11.15
N GLY A 267 -13.97 -0.97 -11.66
CA GLY A 267 -13.05 0.06 -11.18
C GLY A 267 -13.63 1.46 -11.20
N ASN A 268 -14.37 1.81 -12.25
CA ASN A 268 -15.09 3.09 -12.34
C ASN A 268 -16.11 3.29 -11.21
N VAL A 269 -16.83 2.24 -10.83
CA VAL A 269 -17.81 2.31 -9.72
C VAL A 269 -17.07 2.45 -8.39
N GLN A 270 -16.08 1.61 -8.16
CA GLN A 270 -15.28 1.61 -6.94
C GLN A 270 -14.57 2.96 -6.71
N LEU A 271 -14.04 3.58 -7.78
CA LEU A 271 -13.36 4.88 -7.68
C LEU A 271 -14.30 5.99 -7.22
N ARG A 272 -15.54 6.03 -7.73
CA ARG A 272 -16.54 7.02 -7.29
C ARG A 272 -16.87 6.95 -5.81
N ARG A 273 -16.71 5.77 -5.19
CA ARG A 273 -17.03 5.49 -3.79
C ARG A 273 -15.79 5.46 -2.88
N LEU A 274 -14.60 5.66 -3.45
CA LEU A 274 -13.33 5.49 -2.72
C LEU A 274 -13.23 6.43 -1.51
N ASP A 275 -13.59 7.69 -1.65
CA ASP A 275 -13.51 8.66 -0.54
C ASP A 275 -14.47 8.31 0.59
N GLU A 276 -15.69 7.85 0.28
CA GLU A 276 -16.65 7.38 1.26
C GLU A 276 -16.10 6.17 2.04
N THR A 277 -15.61 5.17 1.32
CA THR A 277 -15.10 3.95 1.94
C THR A 277 -13.82 4.19 2.74
N ASN A 278 -12.95 5.10 2.28
CA ASN A 278 -11.79 5.54 3.05
C ASN A 278 -12.21 6.32 4.31
N ALA A 279 -13.21 7.21 4.22
CA ALA A 279 -13.72 7.93 5.39
C ALA A 279 -14.25 6.98 6.48
N MET A 280 -15.00 5.93 6.09
CA MET A 280 -15.47 4.89 7.02
C MET A 280 -14.29 4.17 7.70
N ARG A 281 -13.25 3.83 6.95
CA ARG A 281 -12.02 3.20 7.45
C ARG A 281 -11.28 4.10 8.43
N VAL A 282 -11.07 5.35 8.08
CA VAL A 282 -10.42 6.36 8.93
C VAL A 282 -11.21 6.59 10.23
N GLN A 283 -12.54 6.64 10.14
CA GLN A 283 -13.39 6.75 11.32
C GLN A 283 -13.15 5.57 12.28
N ARG A 284 -13.17 4.33 11.80
CA ARG A 284 -12.92 3.14 12.63
C ARG A 284 -11.52 3.15 13.26
N ALA A 285 -10.51 3.62 12.51
CA ALA A 285 -9.16 3.75 13.04
C ALA A 285 -9.08 4.75 14.19
N ARG A 286 -9.69 5.93 14.03
CA ARG A 286 -9.74 6.97 15.07
C ARG A 286 -10.53 6.57 16.30
N GLU A 287 -11.66 5.87 16.12
CA GLU A 287 -12.42 5.28 17.22
C GLU A 287 -11.56 4.28 18.00
N ARG A 288 -10.87 3.36 17.32
CA ARG A 288 -9.95 2.40 17.95
C ARG A 288 -8.81 3.10 18.70
N THR A 289 -8.22 4.12 18.10
CA THR A 289 -7.18 4.91 18.73
C THR A 289 -7.67 5.55 20.03
N ALA A 290 -8.89 6.13 20.04
CA ALA A 290 -9.47 6.72 21.23
C ALA A 290 -9.72 5.69 22.36
N LEU A 291 -10.18 4.48 22.00
CA LEU A 291 -10.39 3.39 22.95
C LEU A 291 -9.07 2.84 23.55
N LEU A 292 -7.96 2.94 22.81
CA LEU A 292 -6.64 2.42 23.21
C LEU A 292 -5.72 3.46 23.84
N GLN A 293 -6.09 4.74 23.94
CA GLN A 293 -5.24 5.81 24.48
C GLN A 293 -4.72 5.54 25.91
N GLY A 294 -5.41 4.73 26.69
CA GLY A 294 -5.01 4.37 28.05
C GLY A 294 -4.08 3.14 28.15
N VAL A 295 -3.71 2.52 27.04
CA VAL A 295 -2.80 1.35 27.02
C VAL A 295 -1.37 1.83 26.84
N GLU A 296 -0.67 2.04 27.97
CA GLU A 296 0.66 2.69 28.00
C GLU A 296 1.75 1.89 27.27
N GLU A 297 1.60 0.57 27.14
CA GLU A 297 2.53 -0.32 26.45
C GLU A 297 2.46 -0.21 24.93
N LEU A 298 1.47 0.51 24.38
CA LEU A 298 1.33 0.62 22.93
C LEU A 298 1.70 2.02 22.42
N THR A 299 2.56 2.07 21.40
CA THR A 299 2.65 3.24 20.55
C THR A 299 1.59 3.11 19.46
N LEU A 300 0.59 4.00 19.51
CA LEU A 300 -0.53 4.02 18.56
C LEU A 300 -0.12 4.67 17.22
N PRO A 301 -0.92 4.49 16.13
CA PRO A 301 -0.60 5.05 14.83
C PRO A 301 -0.38 6.56 14.86
N TYR A 302 0.62 7.03 14.13
CA TYR A 302 0.90 8.45 13.98
C TYR A 302 0.20 9.01 12.74
N GLU A 303 -0.58 10.08 12.93
CA GLU A 303 -1.17 10.87 11.85
C GLU A 303 -0.44 12.23 11.79
N PRO A 304 0.46 12.49 10.80
CA PRO A 304 0.99 13.81 10.58
C PRO A 304 -0.16 14.80 10.25
N PRO A 305 -0.13 16.04 10.76
CA PRO A 305 -1.24 16.98 10.60
C PRO A 305 -1.49 17.43 9.15
N ASP A 306 -0.49 17.27 8.29
CA ASP A 306 -0.51 17.62 6.87
C ASP A 306 -0.70 16.43 5.93
N CYS A 307 -0.96 15.23 6.48
CA CYS A 307 -1.19 14.01 5.72
C CYS A 307 -2.59 13.44 5.98
N GLY A 308 -3.25 12.99 4.93
CA GLY A 308 -4.46 12.16 5.04
C GLY A 308 -4.06 10.68 5.06
N HIS A 309 -4.10 10.08 6.25
CA HIS A 309 -3.83 8.64 6.44
C HIS A 309 -5.09 7.83 6.10
N VAL A 310 -5.01 6.83 5.21
CA VAL A 310 -6.15 6.00 4.81
C VAL A 310 -6.18 4.61 5.45
N TYR A 311 -5.24 4.32 6.32
CA TYR A 311 -5.21 3.09 7.15
C TYR A 311 -5.41 1.79 6.35
N TYR A 312 -4.43 1.42 5.55
CA TYR A 312 -4.41 0.09 4.93
C TYR A 312 -4.48 -1.03 5.98
N VAL A 313 -3.83 -0.83 7.10
CA VAL A 313 -3.85 -1.64 8.31
C VAL A 313 -3.86 -0.70 9.51
N TYR A 314 -4.16 -1.20 10.71
CA TYR A 314 -4.01 -0.46 11.96
C TYR A 314 -2.70 -0.86 12.64
N PRO A 315 -1.60 -0.11 12.47
CA PRO A 315 -0.29 -0.44 13.01
C PRO A 315 -0.15 0.03 14.46
N MET A 316 0.47 -0.80 15.29
CA MET A 316 0.85 -0.48 16.67
C MET A 316 2.27 -0.97 16.91
N LEU A 317 3.00 -0.34 17.83
CA LEU A 317 4.31 -0.83 18.25
C LEU A 317 4.26 -1.19 19.73
N VAL A 318 4.71 -2.39 20.05
CA VAL A 318 4.96 -2.79 21.45
C VAL A 318 6.24 -2.12 21.99
N PRO A 319 6.48 -2.05 23.32
CA PRO A 319 7.70 -1.50 23.87
C PRO A 319 8.95 -2.26 23.40
N ARG A 320 10.10 -1.60 23.45
CA ARG A 320 11.37 -2.23 23.00
C ARG A 320 11.69 -3.54 23.73
N HIS A 321 11.41 -3.62 25.03
CA HIS A 321 11.64 -4.82 25.81
C HIS A 321 10.66 -5.97 25.53
N TRP A 322 9.65 -5.75 24.68
CA TRP A 322 8.73 -6.78 24.17
C TRP A 322 9.07 -7.22 22.75
N ALA A 323 10.12 -6.67 22.14
CA ALA A 323 10.52 -7.01 20.79
C ALA A 323 10.70 -8.53 20.62
N GLY A 324 10.23 -9.08 19.51
CA GLY A 324 10.32 -10.50 19.23
C GLY A 324 9.31 -11.34 20.03
N GLU A 325 9.73 -11.96 21.13
CA GLU A 325 8.97 -13.00 21.82
C GLU A 325 7.63 -12.52 22.39
N LYS A 326 7.63 -11.46 23.22
CA LYS A 326 6.39 -10.93 23.83
C LYS A 326 5.46 -10.32 22.77
N ARG A 327 6.01 -9.67 21.72
CA ARG A 327 5.24 -9.24 20.57
C ARG A 327 4.54 -10.42 19.87
N ASN A 328 5.25 -11.52 19.65
CA ASN A 328 4.68 -12.72 19.04
C ASN A 328 3.60 -13.33 19.95
N ARG A 329 3.83 -13.33 21.28
CA ARG A 329 2.83 -13.77 22.26
C ARG A 329 1.56 -12.94 22.21
N LEU A 330 1.67 -11.62 22.09
CA LEU A 330 0.53 -10.72 21.89
C LEU A 330 -0.28 -11.10 20.63
N MET A 331 0.41 -11.32 19.50
CA MET A 331 -0.24 -11.72 18.25
C MET A 331 -0.92 -13.09 18.38
N GLU A 332 -0.27 -14.04 19.07
CA GLU A 332 -0.85 -15.36 19.32
C GLU A 332 -2.15 -15.28 20.14
N LEU A 333 -2.15 -14.50 21.23
CA LEU A 333 -3.36 -14.27 22.04
C LEU A 333 -4.49 -13.67 21.18
N LEU A 334 -4.20 -12.62 20.41
CA LEU A 334 -5.18 -12.00 19.53
C LEU A 334 -5.79 -12.99 18.55
N GLN A 335 -4.98 -13.84 17.93
CA GLN A 335 -5.45 -14.80 16.92
C GLN A 335 -6.18 -16.00 17.53
N GLN A 336 -5.63 -16.60 18.58
CA GLN A 336 -6.13 -17.89 19.10
C GLN A 336 -7.25 -17.72 20.12
N GLU A 337 -7.13 -16.72 21.01
CA GLU A 337 -8.11 -16.54 22.09
C GLU A 337 -9.20 -15.54 21.73
N TYR A 338 -8.84 -14.40 21.09
CA TYR A 338 -9.81 -13.36 20.74
C TYR A 338 -10.32 -13.48 19.31
N LEU A 339 -9.76 -14.36 18.49
CA LEU A 339 -10.13 -14.55 17.07
C LEU A 339 -9.97 -13.26 16.24
N VAL A 340 -9.01 -12.41 16.59
CA VAL A 340 -8.66 -11.18 15.87
C VAL A 340 -7.43 -11.41 15.03
N GLU A 341 -7.55 -11.26 13.71
CA GLU A 341 -6.40 -11.38 12.80
C GLU A 341 -5.37 -10.28 13.08
N SER A 342 -4.11 -10.70 13.24
CA SER A 342 -2.97 -9.79 13.47
C SER A 342 -1.73 -10.26 12.72
N TRP A 343 -0.89 -9.32 12.25
CA TRP A 343 0.33 -9.60 11.50
C TRP A 343 1.31 -8.43 11.53
N MET A 344 2.46 -8.56 10.87
CA MET A 344 3.55 -7.58 10.88
C MET A 344 3.59 -6.66 9.64
N ALA A 345 2.51 -6.60 8.87
CA ALA A 345 2.38 -5.78 7.64
C ALA A 345 3.53 -5.91 6.63
N SER A 346 4.21 -7.04 6.58
CA SER A 346 5.39 -7.32 5.75
C SER A 346 6.70 -6.67 6.24
N ALA A 347 6.73 -6.11 7.45
CA ALA A 347 7.93 -5.46 7.99
C ALA A 347 9.12 -6.43 8.19
N GLU A 348 8.84 -7.73 8.31
CA GLU A 348 9.83 -8.78 8.53
C GLU A 348 10.39 -9.43 7.25
N LEU A 349 9.82 -9.13 6.08
CA LEU A 349 10.10 -9.90 4.86
C LEU A 349 11.55 -9.82 4.41
N TYR A 350 12.22 -8.68 4.57
CA TYR A 350 13.64 -8.52 4.21
C TYR A 350 14.58 -9.37 5.07
N LYS A 351 14.13 -9.79 6.28
CA LYS A 351 14.85 -10.73 7.16
C LYS A 351 14.47 -12.19 6.90
N THR A 352 13.19 -12.46 6.69
CA THR A 352 12.64 -13.82 6.68
C THR A 352 12.63 -14.47 5.29
N ARG A 353 12.49 -13.68 4.22
CA ARG A 353 12.55 -14.18 2.84
C ARG A 353 13.99 -14.31 2.37
N GLY A 354 14.48 -15.52 2.19
CA GLY A 354 15.88 -15.80 1.88
C GLY A 354 16.44 -15.06 0.65
N PHE A 355 15.63 -14.89 -0.41
CA PHE A 355 16.03 -14.12 -1.58
C PHE A 355 16.16 -12.62 -1.23
N TYR A 356 15.15 -12.02 -0.60
CA TYR A 356 15.17 -10.62 -0.23
C TYR A 356 16.34 -10.30 0.74
N ARG A 357 16.55 -11.16 1.75
CA ARG A 357 17.68 -11.02 2.68
C ARG A 357 19.03 -10.97 1.97
N ARG A 358 19.22 -11.77 0.92
CA ARG A 358 20.46 -11.72 0.10
C ARG A 358 20.59 -10.40 -0.66
N LEU A 359 19.49 -9.83 -1.14
CA LEU A 359 19.49 -8.53 -1.84
C LEU A 359 19.86 -7.38 -0.90
N VAL A 360 19.37 -7.39 0.33
CA VAL A 360 19.71 -6.39 1.35
C VAL A 360 21.19 -6.52 1.78
N GLY A 361 21.78 -7.71 1.72
CA GLY A 361 23.22 -7.90 1.76
C GLY A 361 23.93 -7.48 3.04
N GLY A 362 23.24 -7.44 4.18
CA GLY A 362 23.84 -7.09 5.47
C GLY A 362 24.02 -5.58 5.70
N GLN A 363 23.33 -4.73 4.96
CA GLN A 363 23.24 -3.30 5.24
C GLN A 363 22.71 -3.06 6.67
N ALA A 364 23.24 -2.06 7.37
CA ALA A 364 22.75 -1.68 8.70
C ALA A 364 21.43 -0.89 8.56
N LEU A 365 20.39 -1.40 9.15
CA LEU A 365 19.03 -0.87 9.08
C LEU A 365 18.41 -0.83 10.49
N PRO A 366 18.95 -0.03 11.42
CA PRO A 366 18.61 -0.10 12.84
C PRO A 366 17.13 0.14 13.11
N ASN A 367 16.50 1.11 12.45
CA ASN A 367 15.08 1.39 12.64
C ASN A 367 14.20 0.29 12.03
N SER A 368 14.50 -0.15 10.82
CA SER A 368 13.80 -1.27 10.19
C SER A 368 13.90 -2.54 11.01
N ASP A 369 15.08 -2.82 11.58
CA ASP A 369 15.33 -3.96 12.45
C ASP A 369 14.49 -3.89 13.73
N GLU A 370 14.48 -2.75 14.40
CA GLU A 370 13.67 -2.52 15.60
C GLU A 370 12.18 -2.62 15.29
N ILE A 371 11.70 -1.94 14.26
CA ILE A 371 10.28 -1.91 13.90
C ILE A 371 9.78 -3.30 13.49
N SER A 372 10.55 -4.06 12.73
CA SER A 372 10.16 -5.41 12.30
C SER A 372 9.92 -6.37 13.48
N GLU A 373 10.52 -6.09 14.63
CA GLU A 373 10.37 -6.91 15.83
C GLU A 373 9.30 -6.40 16.81
N ARG A 374 8.86 -5.15 16.62
CA ARG A 374 7.91 -4.49 17.52
C ARG A 374 6.52 -4.31 16.92
N ILE A 375 6.39 -4.27 15.60
CA ILE A 375 5.13 -3.96 14.94
C ILE A 375 4.11 -5.08 15.09
N VAL A 376 2.88 -4.68 15.44
CA VAL A 376 1.66 -5.49 15.40
C VAL A 376 0.62 -4.71 14.64
N CYS A 377 0.09 -5.27 13.59
CA CYS A 377 -1.02 -4.70 12.86
C CYS A 377 -2.27 -5.52 13.04
N THR A 378 -3.40 -4.87 13.17
CA THR A 378 -4.72 -5.50 13.12
C THR A 378 -5.49 -5.01 11.91
N LEU A 379 -6.50 -5.79 11.52
CA LEU A 379 -7.35 -5.44 10.39
C LEU A 379 -8.11 -4.12 10.64
N ILE A 380 -8.36 -3.43 9.54
CA ILE A 380 -9.25 -2.28 9.45
C ILE A 380 -9.84 -2.22 8.03
N HIS A 381 -11.15 -2.10 7.88
CA HIS A 381 -11.81 -2.00 6.59
C HIS A 381 -13.10 -1.18 6.67
N ALA A 382 -13.60 -0.72 5.52
CA ALA A 382 -14.76 0.18 5.46
C ALA A 382 -16.03 -0.42 6.08
N LEU A 383 -16.24 -1.73 5.90
CA LEU A 383 -17.44 -2.42 6.41
C LEU A 383 -17.31 -2.95 7.84
N LEU A 384 -16.22 -2.61 8.55
CA LEU A 384 -16.04 -3.06 9.94
C LEU A 384 -17.12 -2.44 10.85
N PRO A 385 -18.01 -3.25 11.46
CA PRO A 385 -19.01 -2.73 12.38
C PRO A 385 -18.39 -2.04 13.59
N ALA A 386 -19.05 -1.02 14.12
CA ALA A 386 -18.56 -0.31 15.31
C ALA A 386 -18.34 -1.28 16.49
N GLU A 387 -19.30 -2.19 16.70
CA GLU A 387 -19.25 -3.18 17.77
C GLU A 387 -18.07 -4.15 17.65
N GLU A 388 -17.75 -4.59 16.43
CA GLU A 388 -16.57 -5.42 16.19
C GLU A 388 -15.27 -4.62 16.38
N ASN A 389 -15.28 -3.33 16.02
CA ASN A 389 -14.15 -2.43 16.25
C ASN A 389 -13.88 -2.22 17.76
N GLU A 390 -14.93 -2.06 18.56
CA GLU A 390 -14.84 -2.00 20.04
C GLU A 390 -14.33 -3.33 20.62
N TYR A 391 -14.83 -4.47 20.12
CA TYR A 391 -14.35 -5.78 20.52
C TYR A 391 -12.85 -5.94 20.23
N ILE A 392 -12.38 -5.54 19.04
CA ILE A 392 -10.95 -5.58 18.68
C ILE A 392 -10.13 -4.70 19.65
N ALA A 393 -10.61 -3.50 19.99
CA ALA A 393 -9.93 -2.63 20.94
C ALA A 393 -9.86 -3.26 22.34
N ALA A 394 -10.97 -3.83 22.83
CA ALA A 394 -11.01 -4.54 24.10
C ALA A 394 -10.06 -5.75 24.12
N ALA A 395 -10.03 -6.53 23.04
CA ALA A 395 -9.13 -7.69 22.88
C ALA A 395 -7.66 -7.28 22.88
N ILE A 396 -7.31 -6.20 22.19
CA ILE A 396 -5.94 -5.66 22.19
C ILE A 396 -5.53 -5.25 23.61
N ALA A 397 -6.35 -4.47 24.32
CA ALA A 397 -6.04 -3.97 25.65
C ALA A 397 -5.92 -5.12 26.68
N ASP A 398 -6.82 -6.12 26.66
CA ASP A 398 -6.75 -7.28 27.54
C ASP A 398 -5.53 -8.18 27.23
N ALA A 399 -5.24 -8.41 25.97
CA ALA A 399 -4.08 -9.19 25.55
C ALA A 399 -2.76 -8.51 25.99
N VAL A 400 -2.68 -7.18 25.90
CA VAL A 400 -1.53 -6.40 26.39
C VAL A 400 -1.37 -6.56 27.89
N GLU A 401 -2.44 -6.41 28.68
CA GLU A 401 -2.38 -6.61 30.15
C GLU A 401 -1.91 -8.03 30.53
N ARG A 402 -2.36 -9.04 29.80
CA ARG A 402 -1.94 -10.43 30.03
C ARG A 402 -0.47 -10.65 29.73
N VAL A 403 0.02 -10.15 28.58
CA VAL A 403 1.43 -10.23 28.21
C VAL A 403 2.31 -9.44 29.18
N ALA A 404 1.83 -8.31 29.70
CA ALA A 404 2.54 -7.53 30.72
C ALA A 404 2.67 -8.29 32.05
N ALA A 405 1.68 -9.12 32.38
CA ALA A 405 1.67 -9.94 33.61
C ALA A 405 2.47 -11.25 33.49
N GLU A 406 2.79 -11.68 32.24
CA GLU A 406 3.68 -12.84 32.02
C GLU A 406 5.12 -12.44 32.38
N ALA A 407 5.76 -13.17 33.34
CA ALA A 407 7.07 -12.86 33.91
C ALA A 407 8.23 -12.96 32.87
#